data_7c8c6b50113e791e728db2df03e8132c
#
_entry.id   7c8c6b50113e791e728db2df03e8132c
#
_cell.length_a   1.000
_cell.length_b   1.000
_cell.length_c   1.000
_cell.angle_alpha   90.00
_cell.angle_beta   90.00
_cell.angle_gamma   90.00
#
_symmetry.space_group_name_H-M   'P 1'
#
loop_
_entity.id
_entity.type
_entity.pdbx_description
1 polymer ?
#
loop_
_entity_poly.entity_id
_entity_poly.type
_entity_poly.pdbx_seq_one_letter_code
_entity_poly.pdbx_strand_id
1 'polypeptide(L)'
;LESKLEELDKGISGLTGNIKQVPPIYSAIKVKGKRLYKYARQEKEVELPIRDVAVNNFKLISYGGNKAKFIATVSKGTYIRSLIVDLAKSIGTKAVVSSINRIEIGTLNKNNANVIKNIEQLERSITPEPLDWRILFDIPTISVEDSVLKDIKNGNFLKSSLFGTDVPHIIENKNSIVAIYEPYNENKFKPQKVLIWKFTKN
;
A
#
# COMPACT_ATOMS: atom_id res chain seq x y z
N LEU A 1 26.88 -25.05 5.40
CA LEU A 1 25.64 -24.34 5.84
C LEU A 1 25.96 -22.88 6.18
N GLU A 2 27.03 -22.64 6.95
CA GLU A 2 27.47 -21.30 7.36
C GLU A 2 27.76 -20.39 6.15
N SER A 3 28.49 -20.85 5.15
CA SER A 3 28.80 -20.08 3.94
C SER A 3 27.53 -19.59 3.19
N LYS A 4 26.48 -20.42 3.14
CA LYS A 4 25.19 -20.04 2.53
C LYS A 4 24.43 -19.02 3.35
N LEU A 5 24.54 -19.04 4.67
CA LEU A 5 23.93 -18.03 5.55
C LEU A 5 24.65 -16.68 5.39
N GLU A 6 25.97 -16.69 5.32
CA GLU A 6 26.76 -15.47 5.07
C GLU A 6 26.45 -14.84 3.70
N GLU A 7 26.29 -15.67 2.65
CA GLU A 7 25.86 -15.20 1.32
C GLU A 7 24.46 -14.58 1.35
N LEU A 8 23.51 -15.21 2.07
CA LEU A 8 22.18 -14.68 2.28
C LEU A 8 22.20 -13.34 3.02
N ASP A 9 22.98 -13.23 4.08
CA ASP A 9 23.09 -11.99 4.86
C ASP A 9 23.70 -10.84 4.05
N LYS A 10 24.71 -11.12 3.23
CA LYS A 10 25.26 -10.14 2.27
C LYS A 10 24.23 -9.72 1.23
N GLY A 11 23.50 -10.68 0.65
CA GLY A 11 22.44 -10.40 -0.32
C GLY A 11 21.30 -9.58 0.29
N ILE A 12 20.86 -9.89 1.51
CA ILE A 12 19.86 -9.15 2.28
C ILE A 12 20.32 -7.72 2.54
N SER A 13 21.57 -7.54 2.99
CA SER A 13 22.15 -6.22 3.24
C SER A 13 22.18 -5.35 1.98
N GLY A 14 22.54 -5.94 0.83
CA GLY A 14 22.56 -5.24 -0.46
C GLY A 14 21.18 -4.87 -1.00
N LEU A 15 20.12 -5.48 -0.48
CA LEU A 15 18.72 -5.21 -0.86
C LEU A 15 17.94 -4.47 0.22
N THR A 16 18.60 -4.00 1.27
CA THR A 16 18.02 -3.16 2.32
C THR A 16 18.35 -1.69 2.05
N GLY A 17 17.40 -0.80 2.32
CA GLY A 17 17.50 0.63 2.02
C GLY A 17 16.74 1.02 0.76
N ASN A 18 17.16 2.09 0.10
CA ASN A 18 16.56 2.54 -1.16
C ASN A 18 17.16 1.75 -2.32
N ILE A 19 16.32 1.02 -3.03
CA ILE A 19 16.74 0.17 -4.13
C ILE A 19 15.92 0.45 -5.40
N LYS A 20 16.51 0.12 -6.55
CA LYS A 20 15.82 0.08 -7.84
C LYS A 20 15.27 -1.31 -8.06
N GLN A 21 13.97 -1.42 -8.28
CA GLN A 21 13.30 -2.69 -8.49
C GLN A 21 12.57 -2.75 -9.84
N VAL A 22 12.72 -3.86 -10.53
CA VAL A 22 11.90 -4.19 -11.71
C VAL A 22 10.68 -4.98 -11.24
N PRO A 23 9.45 -4.48 -11.48
CA PRO A 23 8.24 -5.20 -11.09
C PRO A 23 8.07 -6.48 -11.90
N PRO A 24 7.36 -7.49 -11.36
CA PRO A 24 7.09 -8.69 -12.13
C PRO A 24 6.12 -8.38 -13.27
N ILE A 25 6.29 -9.05 -14.42
CA ILE A 25 5.41 -8.87 -15.59
C ILE A 25 3.93 -9.17 -15.26
N TYR A 26 3.68 -10.13 -14.37
CA TYR A 26 2.34 -10.39 -13.81
C TYR A 26 2.00 -9.40 -12.69
N SER A 27 1.80 -8.13 -13.06
CA SER A 27 1.39 -7.06 -12.15
C SER A 27 0.31 -6.18 -12.77
N ALA A 28 -0.34 -5.36 -11.92
CA ALA A 28 -1.37 -4.41 -12.33
C ALA A 28 -0.80 -3.06 -12.82
N ILE A 29 0.51 -2.90 -12.88
CA ILE A 29 1.17 -1.69 -13.38
C ILE A 29 0.77 -1.46 -14.83
N LYS A 30 0.49 -0.21 -15.17
CA LYS A 30 0.17 0.20 -16.55
C LYS A 30 1.43 0.69 -17.25
N VAL A 31 1.67 0.17 -18.44
CA VAL A 31 2.69 0.65 -19.39
C VAL A 31 1.98 0.88 -20.72
N LYS A 32 2.17 2.07 -21.32
CA LYS A 32 1.46 2.47 -22.57
C LYS A 32 -0.06 2.25 -22.49
N GLY A 33 -0.66 2.61 -21.33
CA GLY A 33 -2.11 2.51 -21.10
C GLY A 33 -2.65 1.11 -20.78
N LYS A 34 -1.85 0.04 -20.92
CA LYS A 34 -2.26 -1.35 -20.73
C LYS A 34 -1.53 -1.97 -19.52
N ARG A 35 -2.22 -2.80 -18.72
CA ARG A 35 -1.64 -3.46 -17.54
C ARG A 35 -0.63 -4.53 -17.95
N LEU A 36 0.50 -4.65 -17.24
CA LEU A 36 1.58 -5.58 -17.55
C LEU A 36 1.12 -7.04 -17.67
N TYR A 37 0.23 -7.50 -16.79
CA TYR A 37 -0.28 -8.87 -16.87
C TYR A 37 -1.02 -9.18 -18.21
N LYS A 38 -1.55 -8.16 -18.90
CA LYS A 38 -2.18 -8.33 -20.22
C LYS A 38 -1.16 -8.56 -21.33
N TYR A 39 0.05 -7.96 -21.20
CA TYR A 39 1.16 -8.24 -22.09
C TYR A 39 1.67 -9.67 -21.86
N ALA A 40 1.84 -10.07 -20.58
CA ALA A 40 2.26 -11.42 -20.24
C ALA A 40 1.33 -12.50 -20.83
N ARG A 41 0.00 -12.32 -20.69
CA ARG A 41 -0.98 -13.28 -21.25
C ARG A 41 -1.00 -13.33 -22.77
N GLN A 42 -0.51 -12.30 -23.44
CA GLN A 42 -0.43 -12.23 -24.90
C GLN A 42 0.97 -12.59 -25.41
N GLU A 43 1.86 -13.04 -24.52
CA GLU A 43 3.26 -13.36 -24.83
C GLU A 43 3.99 -12.22 -25.57
N LYS A 44 3.54 -10.96 -25.32
CA LYS A 44 4.13 -9.77 -25.92
C LYS A 44 5.23 -9.23 -25.03
N GLU A 45 6.37 -8.99 -25.65
CA GLU A 45 7.46 -8.28 -24.98
C GLU A 45 7.06 -6.84 -24.65
N VAL A 46 7.45 -6.38 -23.49
CA VAL A 46 7.26 -5.02 -23.01
C VAL A 46 8.42 -4.66 -22.09
N GLU A 47 8.93 -3.47 -22.28
CA GLU A 47 9.95 -2.92 -21.37
C GLU A 47 9.33 -2.68 -20.00
N LEU A 48 9.93 -3.31 -18.97
CA LEU A 48 9.45 -3.19 -17.59
C LEU A 48 10.01 -1.92 -16.95
N PRO A 49 9.18 -1.09 -16.33
CA PRO A 49 9.64 0.14 -15.70
C PRO A 49 10.49 -0.18 -14.46
N ILE A 50 11.59 0.53 -14.29
CA ILE A 50 12.36 0.51 -13.04
C ILE A 50 11.67 1.47 -12.06
N ARG A 51 11.59 1.09 -10.79
CA ARG A 51 11.00 1.88 -9.72
C ARG A 51 11.91 1.98 -8.53
N ASP A 52 11.99 3.16 -7.95
CA ASP A 52 12.63 3.35 -6.66
C ASP A 52 11.66 2.91 -5.56
N VAL A 53 12.15 2.04 -4.68
CA VAL A 53 11.40 1.50 -3.53
C VAL A 53 12.31 1.48 -2.30
N ALA A 54 11.72 1.56 -1.12
CA ALA A 54 12.44 1.44 0.13
C ALA A 54 12.16 0.09 0.80
N VAL A 55 13.22 -0.59 1.19
CA VAL A 55 13.19 -1.81 2.01
C VAL A 55 13.76 -1.43 3.37
N ASN A 56 12.88 -1.06 4.31
CA ASN A 56 13.29 -0.54 5.62
C ASN A 56 13.85 -1.62 6.54
N ASN A 57 13.34 -2.85 6.38
CA ASN A 57 13.83 -4.01 7.11
C ASN A 57 13.67 -5.25 6.25
N PHE A 58 14.71 -6.09 6.22
CA PHE A 58 14.68 -7.36 5.52
C PHE A 58 15.53 -8.36 6.31
N LYS A 59 14.92 -9.41 6.83
CA LYS A 59 15.60 -10.40 7.70
C LYS A 59 15.21 -11.82 7.35
N LEU A 60 16.19 -12.71 7.43
CA LEU A 60 15.99 -14.15 7.43
C LEU A 60 15.45 -14.60 8.79
N ILE A 61 14.35 -15.33 8.81
CA ILE A 61 13.74 -15.91 10.01
C ILE A 61 14.16 -17.37 10.20
N SER A 62 14.18 -18.12 9.10
CA SER A 62 14.61 -19.51 9.11
C SER A 62 15.07 -19.95 7.74
N TYR A 63 16.02 -20.88 7.71
CA TYR A 63 16.52 -21.52 6.51
C TYR A 63 16.68 -23.02 6.77
N GLY A 64 16.17 -23.84 5.88
CA GLY A 64 16.30 -25.30 5.99
C GLY A 64 15.81 -26.02 4.74
N GLY A 65 16.53 -27.04 4.34
CA GLY A 65 16.27 -27.75 3.10
C GLY A 65 16.35 -26.82 1.90
N ASN A 66 15.25 -26.71 1.16
CA ASN A 66 15.11 -25.82 0.00
C ASN A 66 14.21 -24.60 0.28
N LYS A 67 13.94 -24.28 1.55
CA LYS A 67 13.02 -23.23 1.97
C LYS A 67 13.71 -22.21 2.87
N ALA A 68 13.39 -20.95 2.64
CA ALA A 68 13.79 -19.84 3.51
C ALA A 68 12.55 -18.99 3.84
N LYS A 69 12.43 -18.55 5.08
CA LYS A 69 11.38 -17.66 5.55
C LYS A 69 11.98 -16.32 5.88
N PHE A 70 11.37 -15.27 5.37
CA PHE A 70 11.82 -13.90 5.58
C PHE A 70 10.70 -13.06 6.20
N ILE A 71 11.10 -11.97 6.86
CA ILE A 71 10.24 -10.85 7.19
C ILE A 71 10.81 -9.59 6.53
N ALA A 72 9.93 -8.76 5.96
CA ALA A 72 10.35 -7.52 5.33
C ALA A 72 9.34 -6.41 5.62
N THR A 73 9.86 -5.21 5.93
CA THR A 73 9.10 -3.96 6.00
C THR A 73 9.50 -3.12 4.79
N VAL A 74 8.53 -2.82 3.93
CA VAL A 74 8.80 -2.22 2.62
C VAL A 74 7.84 -1.07 2.32
N SER A 75 8.28 -0.14 1.48
CA SER A 75 7.44 0.96 1.01
C SER A 75 6.30 0.48 0.12
N LYS A 76 5.29 1.33 -0.05
CA LYS A 76 4.20 1.13 -1.01
C LYS A 76 4.76 0.89 -2.41
N GLY A 77 4.22 -0.12 -3.08
CA GLY A 77 4.59 -0.46 -4.45
C GLY A 77 5.77 -1.42 -4.57
N THR A 78 6.43 -1.81 -3.49
CA THR A 78 7.46 -2.85 -3.48
C THR A 78 6.85 -4.22 -3.74
N TYR A 79 7.46 -4.98 -4.65
CA TYR A 79 7.06 -6.34 -4.98
C TYR A 79 7.95 -7.36 -4.26
N ILE A 80 7.39 -8.06 -3.28
CA ILE A 80 8.11 -9.12 -2.54
C ILE A 80 8.61 -10.22 -3.48
N ARG A 81 7.84 -10.55 -4.54
CA ARG A 81 8.27 -11.52 -5.56
C ARG A 81 9.57 -11.09 -6.26
N SER A 82 9.68 -9.83 -6.67
CA SER A 82 10.91 -9.30 -7.26
C SER A 82 12.05 -9.29 -6.23
N LEU A 83 11.79 -8.87 -4.99
CA LEU A 83 12.79 -8.81 -3.93
C LEU A 83 13.46 -10.19 -3.70
N ILE A 84 12.66 -11.26 -3.66
CA ILE A 84 13.20 -12.63 -3.48
C ILE A 84 13.94 -13.12 -4.73
N VAL A 85 13.47 -12.77 -5.93
CA VAL A 85 14.20 -13.09 -7.17
C VAL A 85 15.53 -12.37 -7.22
N ASP A 86 15.57 -11.09 -6.84
CA ASP A 86 16.80 -10.29 -6.82
C ASP A 86 17.77 -10.78 -5.75
N LEU A 87 17.27 -11.18 -4.56
CA LEU A 87 18.09 -11.86 -3.55
C LEU A 87 18.70 -13.16 -4.08
N ALA A 88 17.91 -14.00 -4.72
CA ALA A 88 18.40 -15.26 -5.28
C ALA A 88 19.47 -15.02 -6.35
N LYS A 89 19.28 -14.03 -7.23
CA LYS A 89 20.29 -13.64 -8.23
C LYS A 89 21.58 -13.16 -7.58
N SER A 90 21.50 -12.35 -6.52
CA SER A 90 22.69 -11.82 -5.85
C SER A 90 23.60 -12.88 -5.22
N ILE A 91 23.04 -14.05 -4.92
CA ILE A 91 23.77 -15.22 -4.38
C ILE A 91 23.91 -16.36 -5.41
N GLY A 92 23.77 -16.06 -6.70
CA GLY A 92 24.01 -17.01 -7.79
C GLY A 92 23.01 -18.16 -7.90
N THR A 93 21.78 -18.02 -7.38
CA THR A 93 20.74 -19.06 -7.39
C THR A 93 19.42 -18.58 -7.96
N LYS A 94 18.40 -19.45 -7.94
CA LYS A 94 17.03 -19.16 -8.34
C LYS A 94 16.07 -19.44 -7.19
N ALA A 95 15.08 -18.57 -7.02
CA ALA A 95 14.02 -18.78 -6.03
C ALA A 95 12.67 -18.31 -6.54
N VAL A 96 11.62 -18.89 -5.97
CA VAL A 96 10.23 -18.46 -6.15
C VAL A 96 9.58 -18.29 -4.79
N VAL A 97 8.66 -17.35 -4.71
CA VAL A 97 7.87 -17.13 -3.50
C VAL A 97 6.72 -18.14 -3.47
N SER A 98 6.69 -19.02 -2.48
CA SER A 98 5.63 -20.02 -2.30
C SER A 98 4.44 -19.47 -1.51
N SER A 99 4.66 -18.54 -0.59
CA SER A 99 3.59 -17.89 0.17
C SER A 99 3.98 -16.49 0.61
N ILE A 100 3.00 -15.59 0.72
CA ILE A 100 3.15 -14.24 1.26
C ILE A 100 2.05 -14.04 2.29
N ASN A 101 2.44 -13.63 3.51
CA ASN A 101 1.50 -13.23 4.55
C ASN A 101 1.76 -11.77 4.89
N ARG A 102 0.79 -10.90 4.61
CA ARG A 102 0.85 -9.49 5.01
C ARG A 102 0.38 -9.36 6.44
N ILE A 103 1.26 -8.89 7.31
CA ILE A 103 1.00 -8.78 8.76
C ILE A 103 0.65 -7.36 9.20
N GLU A 104 1.10 -6.35 8.41
CA GLU A 104 0.87 -4.92 8.72
C GLU A 104 0.66 -4.11 7.45
N ILE A 105 -0.15 -3.06 7.53
CA ILE A 105 -0.32 -2.00 6.53
C ILE A 105 -0.54 -0.68 7.28
N GLY A 106 0.48 0.18 7.31
CA GLY A 106 0.41 1.41 8.13
C GLY A 106 0.16 1.03 9.60
N THR A 107 -0.88 1.60 10.19
CA THR A 107 -1.29 1.34 11.58
C THR A 107 -2.07 0.04 11.77
N LEU A 108 -2.51 -0.60 10.68
CA LEU A 108 -3.27 -1.84 10.75
C LEU A 108 -2.37 -3.05 10.92
N ASN A 109 -2.68 -3.86 11.93
CA ASN A 109 -2.02 -5.13 12.18
C ASN A 109 -3.02 -6.29 11.99
N LYS A 110 -2.54 -7.45 11.53
CA LYS A 110 -3.38 -8.64 11.33
C LYS A 110 -4.12 -9.11 12.59
N ASN A 111 -3.59 -8.80 13.78
CA ASN A 111 -4.23 -9.17 15.03
C ASN A 111 -5.53 -8.39 15.29
N ASN A 112 -5.68 -7.23 14.65
CA ASN A 112 -6.88 -6.39 14.71
C ASN A 112 -7.82 -6.66 13.51
N ALA A 113 -7.48 -7.63 12.65
CA ALA A 113 -8.26 -7.95 11.47
C ALA A 113 -9.35 -8.98 11.78
N ASN A 114 -10.52 -8.77 11.20
CA ASN A 114 -11.57 -9.78 11.23
C ASN A 114 -11.19 -10.96 10.32
N VAL A 115 -11.24 -12.18 10.85
CA VAL A 115 -10.94 -13.39 10.11
C VAL A 115 -12.23 -13.98 9.56
N ILE A 116 -12.40 -13.93 8.24
CA ILE A 116 -13.49 -14.61 7.54
C ILE A 116 -13.00 -16.01 7.18
N LYS A 117 -13.56 -17.04 7.81
CA LYS A 117 -13.13 -18.42 7.63
C LYS A 117 -13.74 -19.08 6.38
N ASN A 118 -14.96 -18.68 5.99
CA ASN A 118 -15.64 -19.16 4.78
C ASN A 118 -16.67 -18.13 4.29
N ILE A 119 -17.13 -18.29 3.05
CA ILE A 119 -18.11 -17.40 2.42
C ILE A 119 -19.48 -17.49 3.08
N GLU A 120 -19.85 -18.66 3.61
CA GLU A 120 -21.14 -18.87 4.31
C GLU A 120 -21.27 -18.01 5.57
N GLN A 121 -20.15 -17.61 6.19
CA GLN A 121 -20.15 -16.65 7.32
C GLN A 121 -20.55 -15.24 6.88
N LEU A 122 -20.30 -14.86 5.62
CA LEU A 122 -20.73 -13.57 5.06
C LEU A 122 -22.24 -13.55 4.74
N GLU A 123 -22.80 -14.70 4.36
CA GLU A 123 -24.21 -14.83 4.00
C GLU A 123 -25.13 -14.88 5.24
N ARG A 124 -24.60 -15.33 6.39
CA ARG A 124 -25.36 -15.50 7.66
C ARG A 124 -25.30 -14.28 8.59
N SER A 125 -25.32 -13.06 8.07
CA SER A 125 -25.56 -11.82 8.86
C SER A 125 -24.52 -11.42 9.90
N ILE A 126 -23.31 -11.97 9.87
CA ILE A 126 -22.19 -11.40 10.61
C ILE A 126 -21.40 -10.53 9.64
N THR A 127 -21.95 -9.38 9.29
CA THR A 127 -21.12 -8.32 8.69
C THR A 127 -20.10 -7.93 9.74
N PRO A 128 -18.79 -8.17 9.50
CA PRO A 128 -17.78 -7.68 10.43
C PRO A 128 -17.95 -6.17 10.55
N GLU A 129 -18.00 -5.67 11.77
CA GLU A 129 -18.06 -4.22 11.98
C GLU A 129 -16.87 -3.58 11.26
N PRO A 130 -17.08 -2.56 10.43
CA PRO A 130 -16.00 -1.82 9.81
C PRO A 130 -15.12 -1.22 10.90
N LEU A 131 -13.81 -1.30 10.72
CA LEU A 131 -12.89 -0.57 11.58
C LEU A 131 -13.15 0.94 11.45
N ASP A 132 -13.00 1.66 12.55
CA ASP A 132 -13.04 3.12 12.50
C ASP A 132 -11.97 3.60 11.51
N TRP A 133 -12.39 4.32 10.49
CA TRP A 133 -11.49 4.82 9.44
C TRP A 133 -10.40 5.76 10.01
N ARG A 134 -10.63 6.37 11.18
CA ARG A 134 -9.66 7.27 11.83
C ARG A 134 -8.36 6.57 12.16
N ILE A 135 -8.40 5.26 12.43
CA ILE A 135 -7.19 4.47 12.70
C ILE A 135 -6.34 4.21 11.43
N LEU A 136 -6.89 4.47 10.25
CA LEU A 136 -6.18 4.24 8.98
C LEU A 136 -5.20 5.35 8.62
N PHE A 137 -5.36 6.53 9.23
CA PHE A 137 -4.65 7.73 8.85
C PHE A 137 -4.04 8.40 10.07
N ASP A 138 -2.76 8.70 9.98
CA ASP A 138 -2.03 9.52 10.97
C ASP A 138 -1.97 10.97 10.47
N ILE A 139 -3.15 11.54 10.21
CA ILE A 139 -3.32 12.92 9.78
C ILE A 139 -4.49 13.56 10.53
N PRO A 140 -4.43 14.88 10.82
CA PRO A 140 -5.48 15.56 11.55
C PRO A 140 -6.83 15.51 10.82
N THR A 141 -7.88 15.52 11.61
CA THR A 141 -9.28 15.54 11.13
C THR A 141 -9.93 16.85 11.52
N ILE A 142 -10.65 17.47 10.60
CA ILE A 142 -11.51 18.63 10.86
C ILE A 142 -12.95 18.29 10.53
N SER A 143 -13.88 18.75 11.37
CA SER A 143 -15.32 18.66 11.12
C SER A 143 -15.80 19.93 10.43
N VAL A 144 -16.61 19.78 9.38
CA VAL A 144 -17.20 20.89 8.65
C VAL A 144 -18.73 20.80 8.65
N GLU A 145 -19.36 21.98 8.53
CA GLU A 145 -20.80 22.09 8.40
C GLU A 145 -21.28 21.82 6.97
N ASP A 146 -22.60 21.60 6.82
CA ASP A 146 -23.24 21.32 5.55
C ASP A 146 -23.05 22.43 4.50
N SER A 147 -22.82 23.66 4.93
CA SER A 147 -22.53 24.81 4.08
C SER A 147 -21.29 24.64 3.21
N VAL A 148 -20.28 23.93 3.71
CA VAL A 148 -19.00 23.69 3.00
C VAL A 148 -19.07 22.49 2.05
N LEU A 149 -20.06 21.59 2.23
CA LEU A 149 -20.17 20.35 1.45
C LEU A 149 -20.31 20.59 -0.05
N LYS A 150 -20.96 21.68 -0.47
CA LYS A 150 -21.12 22.03 -1.89
C LYS A 150 -19.76 22.28 -2.55
N ASP A 151 -18.87 23.02 -1.87
CA ASP A 151 -17.54 23.31 -2.36
C ASP A 151 -16.69 22.04 -2.43
N ILE A 152 -16.76 21.22 -1.38
CA ILE A 152 -16.07 19.94 -1.34
C ILE A 152 -16.53 19.01 -2.46
N LYS A 153 -17.84 18.88 -2.69
CA LYS A 153 -18.41 18.05 -3.73
C LYS A 153 -17.95 18.45 -5.13
N ASN A 154 -17.79 19.73 -5.35
CA ASN A 154 -17.31 20.28 -6.63
C ASN A 154 -15.79 20.21 -6.77
N GLY A 155 -15.06 19.77 -5.74
CA GLY A 155 -13.61 19.73 -5.75
C GLY A 155 -12.96 21.11 -5.68
N ASN A 156 -13.66 22.10 -5.11
CA ASN A 156 -13.16 23.45 -4.96
C ASN A 156 -12.03 23.52 -3.93
N PHE A 157 -11.16 24.50 -4.08
CA PHE A 157 -10.14 24.81 -3.08
C PHE A 157 -10.79 25.42 -1.85
N LEU A 158 -10.32 25.04 -0.66
CA LEU A 158 -10.76 25.60 0.61
C LEU A 158 -9.70 26.56 1.16
N LYS A 159 -10.13 27.53 1.97
CA LYS A 159 -9.23 28.50 2.61
C LYS A 159 -8.39 27.82 3.68
N SER A 160 -7.09 28.17 3.75
CA SER A 160 -6.17 27.65 4.76
C SER A 160 -6.62 27.92 6.20
N SER A 161 -7.41 28.99 6.42
CA SER A 161 -7.96 29.31 7.74
C SER A 161 -8.91 28.26 8.34
N LEU A 162 -9.37 27.30 7.54
CA LEU A 162 -10.15 26.15 8.03
C LEU A 162 -9.25 25.07 8.64
N PHE A 163 -7.95 25.12 8.37
CA PHE A 163 -6.99 24.08 8.74
C PHE A 163 -6.01 24.65 9.77
N GLY A 164 -5.82 23.96 10.88
CA GLY A 164 -4.95 24.44 11.96
C GLY A 164 -3.45 24.32 11.69
N THR A 165 -3.07 23.51 10.71
CA THR A 165 -1.67 23.19 10.39
C THR A 165 -1.51 23.00 8.88
N ASP A 166 -0.26 23.16 8.39
CA ASP A 166 0.08 23.02 6.96
C ASP A 166 0.46 21.58 6.60
N VAL A 167 -0.43 20.64 6.94
CA VAL A 167 -0.32 19.21 6.58
C VAL A 167 -1.63 18.72 5.96
N PRO A 168 -1.67 17.57 5.30
CA PRO A 168 -2.92 17.00 4.84
C PRO A 168 -3.94 16.81 5.98
N HIS A 169 -5.22 17.01 5.68
CA HIS A 169 -6.32 16.83 6.63
C HIS A 169 -7.42 15.95 6.07
N ILE A 170 -8.00 15.14 6.93
CA ILE A 170 -9.29 14.50 6.67
C ILE A 170 -10.38 15.49 7.00
N ILE A 171 -11.36 15.61 6.10
CA ILE A 171 -12.56 16.38 6.34
C ILE A 171 -13.70 15.42 6.61
N GLU A 172 -14.37 15.62 7.73
CA GLU A 172 -15.57 14.88 8.08
C GLU A 172 -16.80 15.81 8.19
N ASN A 173 -17.96 15.24 7.94
CA ASN A 173 -19.25 15.84 8.22
C ASN A 173 -20.15 14.77 8.83
N LYS A 174 -20.78 15.06 9.98
CA LYS A 174 -21.68 14.14 10.70
C LYS A 174 -21.06 12.74 10.87
N ASN A 175 -19.83 12.68 11.36
CA ASN A 175 -19.04 11.46 11.59
C ASN A 175 -18.69 10.64 10.33
N SER A 176 -18.91 11.19 9.13
CA SER A 176 -18.53 10.55 7.87
C SER A 176 -17.39 11.29 7.21
N ILE A 177 -16.40 10.55 6.74
CA ILE A 177 -15.33 11.14 5.93
C ILE A 177 -15.90 11.60 4.57
N VAL A 178 -15.69 12.85 4.24
CA VAL A 178 -16.20 13.44 2.98
C VAL A 178 -15.10 13.77 1.99
N ALA A 179 -13.91 14.07 2.48
CA ALA A 179 -12.75 14.39 1.62
C ALA A 179 -11.43 14.29 2.37
N ILE A 180 -10.35 14.29 1.61
CA ILE A 180 -8.97 14.53 2.08
C ILE A 180 -8.47 15.74 1.30
N TYR A 181 -7.93 16.72 2.03
CA TYR A 181 -7.33 17.93 1.48
C TYR A 181 -5.86 18.02 1.86
N GLU A 182 -5.07 18.62 0.99
CA GLU A 182 -3.65 18.85 1.22
C GLU A 182 -3.27 20.32 0.95
N PRO A 183 -2.23 20.86 1.59
CA PRO A 183 -1.76 22.21 1.33
C PRO A 183 -1.49 22.43 -0.17
N TYR A 184 -1.86 23.60 -0.67
CA TYR A 184 -1.59 24.00 -2.05
C TYR A 184 -0.71 25.26 -2.12
N ASN A 185 -1.07 26.26 -1.34
CA ASN A 185 -0.30 27.49 -1.12
C ASN A 185 -0.67 28.08 0.24
N GLU A 186 -0.04 29.21 0.61
CA GLU A 186 -0.24 29.87 1.91
C GLU A 186 -1.71 30.11 2.28
N ASN A 187 -2.60 30.29 1.30
CA ASN A 187 -4.00 30.67 1.52
C ASN A 187 -5.01 29.57 1.20
N LYS A 188 -4.58 28.45 0.62
CA LYS A 188 -5.51 27.45 0.08
C LYS A 188 -5.04 26.03 0.26
N PHE A 189 -6.01 25.15 0.48
CA PHE A 189 -5.90 23.71 0.40
C PHE A 189 -6.63 23.19 -0.83
N LYS A 190 -6.06 22.19 -1.49
CA LYS A 190 -6.67 21.50 -2.64
C LYS A 190 -7.18 20.11 -2.25
N PRO A 191 -8.24 19.61 -2.89
CA PRO A 191 -8.70 18.25 -2.65
C PRO A 191 -7.71 17.23 -3.22
N GLN A 192 -7.20 16.35 -2.37
CA GLN A 192 -6.49 15.15 -2.76
C GLN A 192 -7.48 14.05 -3.16
N LYS A 193 -8.58 13.95 -2.42
CA LYS A 193 -9.65 12.98 -2.65
C LYS A 193 -10.99 13.50 -2.15
N VAL A 194 -12.03 13.38 -2.99
CA VAL A 194 -13.43 13.66 -2.62
C VAL A 194 -14.19 12.34 -2.56
N LEU A 195 -14.95 12.12 -1.49
CA LEU A 195 -15.64 10.86 -1.19
C LEU A 195 -17.16 11.02 -1.11
N ILE A 196 -17.67 12.25 -0.98
CA ILE A 196 -19.08 12.58 -0.72
C ILE A 196 -20.06 12.00 -1.76
N TRP A 197 -19.61 11.80 -2.99
CA TRP A 197 -20.46 11.29 -4.07
C TRP A 197 -20.81 9.79 -3.95
N LYS A 198 -20.12 9.06 -3.07
CA LYS A 198 -20.35 7.62 -2.87
C LYS A 198 -21.51 7.30 -1.93
N PHE A 199 -21.98 8.28 -1.14
CA PHE A 199 -22.95 8.06 -0.07
C PHE A 199 -24.36 8.55 -0.41
N THR A 200 -24.61 9.06 -1.62
CA THR A 200 -25.91 9.57 -2.07
C THR A 200 -26.63 8.66 -3.05
N LYS A 201 -26.51 7.34 -2.91
CA LYS A 201 -27.43 6.40 -3.55
C LYS A 201 -28.21 5.68 -2.45
N ASN A 202 -29.37 6.23 -2.11
CA ASN A 202 -30.52 5.45 -1.69
C ASN A 202 -31.24 4.96 -2.93
#